data_4f36acaf4c1c5c417ed23fe06b25348e
#
_entry.id   4f36acaf4c1c5c417ed23fe06b25348e
#
_cell.length_a   1.000
_cell.length_b   1.000
_cell.length_c   1.000
_cell.angle_alpha   90.00
_cell.angle_beta   90.00
_cell.angle_gamma   90.00
#
_symmetry.space_group_name_H-M   'P 1'
#
loop_
_entity.id
_entity.type
_entity.pdbx_description
1 polymer ?
#
loop_
_entity_poly.entity_id
_entity_poly.type
_entity_poly.pdbx_seq_one_letter_code
_entity_poly.pdbx_strand_id
1 'polypeptide(L)'
;MRLNFRRVLGITICFSPVALAVWSLFAPRRPTWWAALIPLALGASIGSLNLYLSWIRPWIYRLRNHSLEGYRHASGAPVIGTVLVTLALLAGVGSKLIAAAGLLVLTIDTGGLPWFLVQTWGDKSLWNPAA
;
A
#
# COMPACT_ATOMS: atom_id res chain seq x y z
N MET A 1 -18.38 11.49 15.36
CA MET A 1 -17.91 11.38 13.97
C MET A 1 -18.87 10.46 13.21
N ARG A 2 -19.69 10.98 12.28
CA ARG A 2 -20.61 10.12 11.52
C ARG A 2 -19.84 9.48 10.38
N LEU A 3 -19.87 8.15 10.32
CA LEU A 3 -19.36 7.37 9.21
C LEU A 3 -20.36 7.49 8.04
N ASN A 4 -20.01 8.24 7.01
CA ASN A 4 -20.81 8.31 5.78
C ASN A 4 -20.42 7.16 4.84
N PHE A 5 -21.32 6.87 3.90
CA PHE A 5 -21.14 5.84 2.88
C PHE A 5 -19.75 5.89 2.21
N ARG A 6 -19.27 7.10 1.83
CA ARG A 6 -17.95 7.28 1.20
C ARG A 6 -16.79 6.83 2.08
N ARG A 7 -16.84 7.12 3.38
CA ARG A 7 -15.81 6.66 4.33
C ARG A 7 -15.81 5.16 4.49
N VAL A 8 -17.00 4.57 4.61
CA VAL A 8 -17.14 3.10 4.70
C VAL A 8 -16.57 2.45 3.45
N LEU A 9 -16.96 2.94 2.26
CA LEU A 9 -16.45 2.43 0.98
C LEU A 9 -14.93 2.58 0.87
N GLY A 10 -14.39 3.75 1.25
CA GLY A 10 -12.95 4.00 1.23
C GLY A 10 -12.18 3.05 2.15
N ILE A 11 -12.66 2.84 3.40
CA ILE A 11 -12.06 1.88 4.32
C ILE A 11 -12.09 0.47 3.70
N THR A 12 -13.24 0.04 3.19
CA THR A 12 -13.41 -1.31 2.62
C THR A 12 -12.45 -1.53 1.46
N ILE A 13 -12.37 -0.60 0.51
CA ILE A 13 -11.49 -0.73 -0.66
C ILE A 13 -10.01 -0.67 -0.23
N CYS A 14 -9.63 0.31 0.58
CA CYS A 14 -8.22 0.53 0.91
C CYS A 14 -7.64 -0.53 1.83
N PHE A 15 -8.45 -1.13 2.72
CA PHE A 15 -8.00 -2.19 3.62
C PHE A 15 -8.29 -3.61 3.11
N SER A 16 -9.01 -3.78 2.00
CA SER A 16 -9.28 -5.12 1.46
C SER A 16 -8.02 -5.94 1.17
N PRO A 17 -6.89 -5.38 0.66
CA PRO A 17 -5.67 -6.15 0.48
C PRO A 17 -5.05 -6.63 1.80
N VAL A 18 -5.14 -5.79 2.85
CA VAL A 18 -4.66 -6.16 4.20
C VAL A 18 -5.52 -7.27 4.78
N ALA A 19 -6.85 -7.14 4.68
CA ALA A 19 -7.79 -8.17 5.14
C ALA A 19 -7.59 -9.51 4.39
N LEU A 20 -7.37 -9.44 3.07
CA LEU A 20 -7.04 -10.61 2.25
C LEU A 20 -5.74 -11.28 2.72
N ALA A 21 -4.71 -10.51 3.02
CA ALA A 21 -3.44 -11.04 3.51
C ALA A 21 -3.60 -11.72 4.87
N VAL A 22 -4.30 -11.09 5.81
CA VAL A 22 -4.59 -11.66 7.13
C VAL A 22 -5.41 -12.94 6.98
N TRP A 23 -6.48 -12.94 6.18
CA TRP A 23 -7.28 -14.13 5.91
C TRP A 23 -6.43 -15.26 5.29
N SER A 24 -5.53 -14.93 4.37
CA SER A 24 -4.65 -15.90 3.71
C SER A 24 -3.71 -16.63 4.68
N LEU A 25 -3.39 -16.05 5.85
CA LEU A 25 -2.58 -16.74 6.88
C LEU A 25 -3.28 -17.99 7.44
N PHE A 26 -4.60 -18.01 7.41
CA PHE A 26 -5.44 -19.07 7.98
C PHE A 26 -6.10 -19.96 6.92
N ALA A 27 -6.07 -19.55 5.66
CA ALA A 27 -6.69 -20.28 4.57
C ALA A 27 -5.86 -21.52 4.17
N PRO A 28 -6.47 -22.55 3.57
CA PRO A 28 -5.73 -23.69 3.02
C PRO A 28 -4.86 -23.26 1.84
N ARG A 29 -3.63 -23.80 1.79
CA ARG A 29 -2.64 -23.45 0.78
C ARG A 29 -3.01 -23.99 -0.60
N ARG A 30 -3.01 -23.12 -1.61
CA ARG A 30 -3.20 -23.52 -3.00
C ARG A 30 -1.93 -24.16 -3.58
N PRO A 31 -2.06 -25.17 -4.47
CA PRO A 31 -0.91 -25.84 -5.08
C PRO A 31 -0.08 -24.90 -5.97
N THR A 32 -0.72 -23.88 -6.57
CA THR A 32 -0.11 -22.91 -7.49
C THR A 32 0.44 -21.65 -6.80
N TRP A 33 0.70 -21.70 -5.49
CA TRP A 33 1.18 -20.55 -4.70
C TRP A 33 2.45 -19.89 -5.25
N TRP A 34 3.30 -20.64 -5.96
CA TRP A 34 4.52 -20.13 -6.57
C TRP A 34 4.26 -19.08 -7.67
N ALA A 35 3.09 -19.11 -8.34
CA ALA A 35 2.69 -18.09 -9.32
C ALA A 35 2.54 -16.70 -8.70
N ALA A 36 2.39 -16.61 -7.37
CA ALA A 36 2.34 -15.36 -6.64
C ALA A 36 3.70 -14.64 -6.54
N LEU A 37 4.81 -15.34 -6.76
CA LEU A 37 6.15 -14.78 -6.54
C LEU A 37 6.47 -13.63 -7.50
N ILE A 38 6.07 -13.72 -8.77
CA ILE A 38 6.31 -12.67 -9.75
C ILE A 38 5.58 -11.37 -9.39
N PRO A 39 4.24 -11.36 -9.24
CA PRO A 39 3.54 -10.14 -8.88
C PRO A 39 3.95 -9.62 -7.47
N LEU A 40 4.33 -10.49 -6.54
CA LEU A 40 4.85 -10.06 -5.24
C LEU A 40 6.20 -9.35 -5.38
N ALA A 41 7.13 -9.87 -6.17
CA ALA A 41 8.44 -9.25 -6.41
C ALA A 41 8.31 -7.89 -7.09
N LEU A 42 7.43 -7.79 -8.10
CA LEU A 42 7.14 -6.52 -8.76
C LEU A 42 6.49 -5.52 -7.79
N GLY A 43 5.50 -5.97 -7.01
CA GLY A 43 4.87 -5.14 -5.98
C GLY A 43 5.86 -4.65 -4.93
N ALA A 44 6.78 -5.51 -4.48
CA ALA A 44 7.85 -5.15 -3.55
C ALA A 44 8.81 -4.11 -4.15
N SER A 45 9.15 -4.23 -5.42
CA SER A 45 10.01 -3.26 -6.12
C SER A 45 9.34 -1.89 -6.19
N ILE A 46 8.05 -1.84 -6.55
CA ILE A 46 7.27 -0.60 -6.60
C ILE A 46 7.09 0.00 -5.18
N GLY A 47 6.74 -0.81 -4.19
CA GLY A 47 6.60 -0.36 -2.80
C GLY A 47 7.91 0.22 -2.25
N SER A 48 9.04 -0.43 -2.54
CA SER A 48 10.37 0.05 -2.16
C SER A 48 10.72 1.38 -2.87
N LEU A 49 10.37 1.52 -4.15
CA LEU A 49 10.53 2.76 -4.90
C LEU A 49 9.68 3.89 -4.29
N ASN A 50 8.42 3.61 -3.96
CA ASN A 50 7.52 4.57 -3.33
C ASN A 50 8.05 5.03 -1.97
N LEU A 51 8.54 4.09 -1.14
CA LEU A 51 9.18 4.40 0.14
C LEU A 51 10.42 5.28 -0.04
N TYR A 52 11.28 4.92 -1.00
CA TYR A 52 12.49 5.69 -1.30
C TYR A 52 12.14 7.13 -1.71
N LEU A 53 11.21 7.31 -2.64
CA LEU A 53 10.84 8.63 -3.16
C LEU A 53 10.11 9.49 -2.12
N SER A 54 9.28 8.88 -1.27
CA SER A 54 8.46 9.61 -0.29
C SER A 54 9.20 9.95 1.00
N TRP A 55 10.14 9.09 1.44
CA TRP A 55 10.77 9.22 2.76
C TRP A 55 12.29 9.33 2.67
N ILE A 56 12.95 8.41 1.99
CA ILE A 56 14.42 8.31 2.03
C ILE A 56 15.04 9.46 1.25
N ARG A 57 14.59 9.73 0.05
CA ARG A 57 15.12 10.80 -0.81
C ARG A 57 14.96 12.20 -0.19
N PRO A 58 13.80 12.62 0.34
CA PRO A 58 13.67 13.90 1.05
C PRO A 58 14.57 13.98 2.28
N TRP A 59 14.68 12.88 3.03
CA TRP A 59 15.53 12.81 4.22
C TRP A 59 17.00 12.99 3.86
N ILE A 60 17.52 12.31 2.83
CA ILE A 60 18.89 12.49 2.33
C ILE A 60 19.11 13.92 1.85
N TYR A 61 18.14 14.50 1.12
CA TYR A 61 18.24 15.88 0.64
C TYR A 61 18.34 16.86 1.82
N ARG A 62 17.51 16.69 2.84
CA ARG A 62 17.54 17.50 4.06
C ARG A 62 18.88 17.38 4.80
N LEU A 63 19.46 16.19 4.89
CA LEU A 63 20.76 15.99 5.52
C LEU A 63 21.90 16.73 4.78
N ARG A 64 21.81 16.76 3.45
CA ARG A 64 22.86 17.39 2.62
C ARG A 64 22.73 18.91 2.55
N ASN A 65 21.51 19.43 2.51
CA ASN A 65 21.25 20.85 2.28
C ASN A 65 20.76 21.59 3.53
N HIS A 66 20.63 20.90 4.68
CA HIS A 66 20.07 21.41 5.95
C HIS A 66 18.66 22.01 5.83
N SER A 67 18.01 21.92 4.66
CA SER A 67 16.69 22.46 4.33
C SER A 67 16.01 21.60 3.27
N LEU A 68 14.70 21.71 3.17
CA LEU A 68 13.90 21.15 2.06
C LEU A 68 13.59 22.21 0.99
N GLU A 69 14.13 23.40 1.13
CA GLU A 69 13.94 24.49 0.18
C GLU A 69 14.51 24.10 -1.19
N GLY A 70 13.73 24.27 -2.26
CA GLY A 70 14.12 23.85 -3.62
C GLY A 70 14.02 22.34 -3.89
N TYR A 71 13.60 21.51 -2.91
CA TYR A 71 13.39 20.09 -3.15
C TYR A 71 12.22 19.85 -4.12
N ARG A 72 12.49 19.14 -5.22
CA ARG A 72 11.45 18.70 -6.16
C ARG A 72 10.92 17.34 -5.75
N HIS A 73 9.68 17.28 -5.30
CA HIS A 73 9.00 16.04 -5.03
C HIS A 73 8.80 15.24 -6.33
N ALA A 74 9.27 13.99 -6.33
CA ALA A 74 8.97 13.06 -7.40
C ALA A 74 7.78 12.20 -6.96
N SER A 75 6.77 12.09 -7.81
CA SER A 75 5.69 11.14 -7.59
C SER A 75 6.18 9.73 -7.86
N GLY A 76 5.83 8.79 -6.99
CA GLY A 76 6.03 7.37 -7.23
C GLY A 76 4.98 6.79 -8.19
N ALA A 77 4.78 5.49 -8.11
CA ALA A 77 3.72 4.76 -8.84
C ALA A 77 2.58 4.42 -7.85
N PRO A 78 1.65 5.37 -7.59
CA PRO A 78 0.60 5.16 -6.60
C PRO A 78 -0.32 4.00 -7.03
N VAL A 79 -0.79 3.23 -6.04
CA VAL A 79 -1.73 2.11 -6.21
C VAL A 79 -1.15 0.88 -6.92
N ILE A 80 -0.20 1.03 -7.84
CA ILE A 80 0.33 -0.10 -8.65
C ILE A 80 0.93 -1.19 -7.76
N GLY A 81 1.71 -0.82 -6.74
CA GLY A 81 2.26 -1.75 -5.76
C GLY A 81 1.16 -2.56 -5.06
N THR A 82 0.13 -1.88 -4.57
CA THR A 82 -1.01 -2.51 -3.90
C THR A 82 -1.76 -3.49 -4.82
N VAL A 83 -1.99 -3.13 -6.08
CA VAL A 83 -2.66 -4.01 -7.07
C VAL A 83 -1.82 -5.27 -7.29
N LEU A 84 -0.52 -5.14 -7.50
CA LEU A 84 0.38 -6.28 -7.72
C LEU A 84 0.43 -7.20 -6.48
N VAL A 85 0.51 -6.64 -5.28
CA VAL A 85 0.45 -7.42 -4.04
C VAL A 85 -0.90 -8.12 -3.88
N THR A 86 -2.00 -7.46 -4.22
CA THR A 86 -3.34 -8.07 -4.18
C THR A 86 -3.43 -9.27 -5.12
N LEU A 87 -2.91 -9.14 -6.35
CA LEU A 87 -2.82 -10.26 -7.30
C LEU A 87 -1.95 -11.40 -6.76
N ALA A 88 -0.82 -11.07 -6.12
CA ALA A 88 0.03 -12.07 -5.47
C ALA A 88 -0.71 -12.79 -4.34
N LEU A 89 -1.44 -12.08 -3.50
CA LEU A 89 -2.23 -12.65 -2.41
C LEU A 89 -3.34 -13.56 -2.93
N LEU A 90 -4.02 -13.19 -4.01
CA LEU A 90 -5.06 -14.01 -4.65
C LEU A 90 -4.48 -15.29 -5.26
N ALA A 91 -3.33 -15.20 -5.94
CA ALA A 91 -2.65 -16.36 -6.51
C ALA A 91 -2.05 -17.28 -5.44
N GLY A 92 -1.52 -16.69 -4.35
CA GLY A 92 -0.82 -17.38 -3.27
C GLY A 92 -1.66 -17.62 -2.01
N VAL A 93 -2.99 -17.65 -2.11
CA VAL A 93 -3.88 -17.88 -0.96
C VAL A 93 -3.44 -19.09 -0.15
N GLY A 94 -3.38 -18.92 1.19
CA GLY A 94 -2.96 -19.94 2.15
C GLY A 94 -1.45 -20.14 2.27
N SER A 95 -0.64 -19.45 1.46
CA SER A 95 0.81 -19.42 1.67
C SER A 95 1.17 -18.36 2.71
N LYS A 96 1.58 -18.81 3.90
CA LYS A 96 2.00 -17.90 4.99
C LYS A 96 3.14 -16.99 4.58
N LEU A 97 4.06 -17.48 3.73
CA LEU A 97 5.16 -16.68 3.19
C LEU A 97 4.64 -15.51 2.34
N ILE A 98 3.75 -15.80 1.38
CA ILE A 98 3.17 -14.77 0.50
C ILE A 98 2.34 -13.78 1.31
N ALA A 99 1.55 -14.27 2.27
CA ALA A 99 0.73 -13.42 3.13
C ALA A 99 1.58 -12.48 4.00
N ALA A 100 2.60 -12.99 4.67
CA ALA A 100 3.50 -12.18 5.51
C ALA A 100 4.31 -11.18 4.67
N ALA A 101 4.87 -11.62 3.54
CA ALA A 101 5.60 -10.73 2.63
C ALA A 101 4.66 -9.66 2.02
N GLY A 102 3.43 -10.03 1.65
CA GLY A 102 2.42 -9.10 1.17
C GLY A 102 2.07 -8.02 2.21
N LEU A 103 1.87 -8.40 3.48
CA LEU A 103 1.65 -7.45 4.57
C LEU A 103 2.83 -6.48 4.73
N LEU A 104 4.06 -7.01 4.66
CA LEU A 104 5.25 -6.16 4.73
C LEU A 104 5.29 -5.16 3.58
N VAL A 105 5.05 -5.62 2.34
CA VAL A 105 5.04 -4.73 1.16
C VAL A 105 3.94 -3.68 1.27
N LEU A 106 2.72 -4.05 1.67
CA LEU A 106 1.62 -3.09 1.89
C LEU A 106 1.95 -2.03 2.95
N THR A 107 2.78 -2.39 3.94
CA THR A 107 3.22 -1.45 4.99
C THR A 107 4.24 -0.45 4.47
N ILE A 108 5.18 -0.88 3.63
CA ILE A 108 6.23 -0.01 3.10
C ILE A 108 5.81 0.75 1.84
N ASP A 109 4.76 0.30 1.13
CA ASP A 109 4.24 0.96 -0.08
C ASP A 109 3.48 2.25 0.28
N THR A 110 4.22 3.32 0.54
CA THR A 110 3.68 4.64 0.90
C THR A 110 2.82 5.29 -0.19
N GLY A 111 2.84 4.78 -1.40
CA GLY A 111 1.93 5.14 -2.50
C GLY A 111 0.70 4.23 -2.59
N GLY A 112 0.59 3.23 -1.72
CA GLY A 112 -0.49 2.23 -1.74
C GLY A 112 -1.81 2.72 -1.15
N LEU A 113 -2.87 1.93 -1.38
CA LEU A 113 -4.23 2.25 -0.93
C LEU A 113 -4.35 2.45 0.59
N PRO A 114 -3.72 1.64 1.47
CA PRO A 114 -3.80 1.87 2.91
C PRO A 114 -3.22 3.24 3.32
N TRP A 115 -2.09 3.63 2.75
CA TRP A 115 -1.46 4.92 3.01
C TRP A 115 -2.25 6.09 2.45
N PHE A 116 -2.87 5.94 1.26
CA PHE A 116 -3.79 6.94 0.72
C PHE A 116 -4.91 7.25 1.71
N LEU A 117 -5.54 6.22 2.28
CA LEU A 117 -6.60 6.43 3.26
C LEU A 117 -6.10 7.16 4.51
N VAL A 118 -4.93 6.77 5.05
CA VAL A 118 -4.34 7.40 6.23
C VAL A 118 -4.04 8.88 5.98
N GLN A 119 -3.45 9.20 4.82
CA GLN A 119 -3.07 10.57 4.46
C GLN A 119 -4.28 11.48 4.19
N THR A 120 -5.33 10.92 3.59
CA THR A 120 -6.52 11.69 3.19
C THR A 120 -7.65 11.68 4.24
N TRP A 121 -7.50 10.95 5.34
CA TRP A 121 -8.56 10.76 6.33
C TRP A 121 -9.15 12.06 6.89
N GLY A 122 -8.31 13.09 7.06
CA GLY A 122 -8.70 14.42 7.52
C GLY A 122 -9.30 15.32 6.46
N ASP A 123 -9.24 14.95 5.18
CA ASP A 123 -9.73 15.76 4.09
C ASP A 123 -11.26 15.71 3.98
N LYS A 124 -11.90 16.80 4.46
CA LYS A 124 -13.36 16.91 4.44
C LYS A 124 -13.92 17.00 3.02
N SER A 125 -13.18 17.59 2.08
CA SER A 125 -13.63 17.75 0.69
C SER A 125 -13.80 16.40 0.00
N LEU A 126 -12.93 15.47 0.31
CA LEU A 126 -12.95 14.12 -0.26
C LEU A 126 -14.02 13.23 0.39
N TRP A 127 -14.15 13.34 1.71
CA TRP A 127 -14.98 12.41 2.49
C TRP A 127 -16.37 12.95 2.87
N ASN A 128 -16.57 14.28 2.83
CA ASN A 128 -17.82 14.95 3.21
C ASN A 128 -18.16 16.11 2.26
N PRO A 129 -18.38 15.89 0.97
CA PRO A 129 -18.58 16.97 0.01
C PRO A 129 -19.91 17.73 0.19
N ALA A 130 -20.74 17.33 1.14
CA ALA A 130 -22.05 17.98 1.44
C ALA A 130 -22.01 18.77 2.76
N ALA A 131 -20.84 19.11 3.27
CA ALA A 131 -20.68 19.93 4.48
C ALA A 131 -20.23 21.35 4.14
#